data_cd785c3e5626e16861340c83c50ccafe
#
_entry.id   cd785c3e5626e16861340c83c50ccafe
#
_cell.length_a   1.000
_cell.length_b   1.000
_cell.length_c   1.000
_cell.angle_alpha   90.00
_cell.angle_beta   90.00
_cell.angle_gamma   90.00
#
_symmetry.space_group_name_H-M   'P 1'
#
loop_
_entity.id
_entity.type
_entity.pdbx_description
1 polymer ?
#
loop_
_entity_poly.entity_id
_entity_poly.type
_entity_poly.pdbx_seq_one_letter_code
_entity_poly.pdbx_strand_id
1 'polypeptide(L)'
;MFGEHFYHKQIRNTVIAFGTIFNNVNIKRLDSSGNPIQTLRVPLSYAPKEKFLARLDEQQDLTGDDSKVAITLPRMSFDITGYSYDPTRKLNKNQKLGRVTTNADTTKLNTQHSPVPYNVNFELNVFVANSDDGLQIIEQILPFFQPDYTVTVSYTHLRAHETD
;
A
#
# COMPACT_ATOMS: atom_id res chain seq x y z
N MET A 1 -29.65 -8.15 -4.70
CA MET A 1 -28.28 -8.17 -5.22
C MET A 1 -27.26 -7.72 -4.17
N PHE A 2 -27.62 -6.88 -3.22
CA PHE A 2 -26.80 -6.40 -2.11
C PHE A 2 -27.33 -6.85 -0.74
N GLY A 3 -28.00 -8.01 -0.68
CA GLY A 3 -28.64 -8.50 0.54
C GLY A 3 -27.76 -9.29 1.49
N GLU A 4 -26.64 -9.84 1.02
CA GLU A 4 -25.71 -10.61 1.83
C GLU A 4 -24.38 -9.87 2.00
N HIS A 5 -23.92 -9.80 3.24
CA HIS A 5 -22.61 -9.26 3.57
C HIS A 5 -21.53 -10.29 3.22
N PHE A 6 -20.60 -9.91 2.32
CA PHE A 6 -19.39 -10.67 2.07
C PHE A 6 -18.17 -9.75 2.07
N TYR A 7 -17.08 -10.22 2.68
CA TYR A 7 -15.83 -9.47 2.76
C TYR A 7 -14.62 -10.41 2.72
N HIS A 8 -13.97 -10.45 1.56
CA HIS A 8 -12.81 -11.33 1.31
C HIS A 8 -11.46 -10.65 1.55
N LYS A 9 -11.46 -9.46 2.12
CA LYS A 9 -10.25 -8.67 2.47
C LYS A 9 -9.28 -8.43 1.28
N GLN A 10 -9.70 -8.66 0.03
CA GLN A 10 -8.80 -8.58 -1.13
C GLN A 10 -8.23 -7.16 -1.31
N ILE A 11 -9.05 -6.13 -1.24
CA ILE A 11 -8.61 -4.73 -1.34
C ILE A 11 -7.64 -4.40 -0.21
N ARG A 12 -7.94 -4.81 1.02
CA ARG A 12 -7.05 -4.63 2.17
C ARG A 12 -5.70 -5.29 1.95
N ASN A 13 -5.69 -6.52 1.44
CA ASN A 13 -4.47 -7.25 1.16
C ASN A 13 -3.63 -6.57 0.05
N THR A 14 -4.30 -6.01 -0.97
CA THR A 14 -3.63 -5.24 -2.03
C THR A 14 -2.98 -3.97 -1.46
N VAL A 15 -3.67 -3.25 -0.56
CA VAL A 15 -3.11 -2.08 0.14
C VAL A 15 -1.88 -2.46 0.97
N ILE A 16 -1.95 -3.57 1.72
CA ILE A 16 -0.82 -4.06 2.53
C ILE A 16 0.35 -4.44 1.63
N ALA A 17 0.09 -5.16 0.53
CA ALA A 17 1.13 -5.56 -0.42
C ALA A 17 1.83 -4.34 -1.02
N PHE A 18 1.07 -3.32 -1.45
CA PHE A 18 1.62 -2.07 -1.96
C PHE A 18 2.48 -1.36 -0.90
N GLY A 19 1.98 -1.22 0.32
CA GLY A 19 2.74 -0.59 1.41
C GLY A 19 4.03 -1.34 1.77
N THR A 20 4.05 -2.68 1.63
CA THR A 20 5.24 -3.48 1.92
C THR A 20 6.39 -3.19 0.94
N ILE A 21 6.09 -2.87 -0.33
CA ILE A 21 7.09 -2.54 -1.35
C ILE A 21 7.94 -1.34 -0.92
N PHE A 22 7.32 -0.32 -0.33
CA PHE A 22 7.97 0.96 -0.02
C PHE A 22 8.35 1.13 1.46
N ASN A 23 8.18 0.10 2.29
CA ASN A 23 8.34 0.23 3.75
C ASN A 23 9.79 0.35 4.23
N ASN A 24 10.79 0.09 3.39
CA ASN A 24 12.20 0.04 3.78
C ASN A 24 13.06 1.14 3.13
N VAL A 25 12.46 2.26 2.74
CA VAL A 25 13.20 3.40 2.19
C VAL A 25 13.91 4.14 3.32
N ASN A 26 15.21 4.36 3.15
CA ASN A 26 16.06 5.07 4.11
C ASN A 26 16.81 6.20 3.41
N ILE A 27 16.98 7.33 4.10
CA ILE A 27 17.83 8.43 3.65
C ILE A 27 19.08 8.52 4.51
N LYS A 28 20.16 8.99 3.93
CA LYS A 28 21.43 9.25 4.62
C LYS A 28 21.75 10.74 4.51
N ARG A 29 21.92 11.38 5.64
CA ARG A 29 22.44 12.76 5.69
C ARG A 29 23.96 12.70 5.84
N LEU A 30 24.65 13.38 4.93
CA LEU A 30 26.10 13.39 4.87
C LEU A 30 26.63 14.69 5.46
N ASP A 31 27.84 14.64 6.02
CA ASP A 31 28.60 15.83 6.41
C ASP A 31 29.29 16.45 5.19
N SER A 32 29.82 17.65 5.36
CA SER A 32 30.62 18.36 4.34
C SER A 32 31.80 17.54 3.80
N SER A 33 32.24 16.53 4.55
CA SER A 33 33.30 15.59 4.21
C SER A 33 32.81 14.31 3.51
N GLY A 34 31.48 14.17 3.26
CA GLY A 34 30.88 12.98 2.63
C GLY A 34 30.64 11.80 3.57
N ASN A 35 30.86 11.94 4.89
CA ASN A 35 30.60 10.88 5.85
C ASN A 35 29.12 10.89 6.29
N PRO A 36 28.48 9.72 6.46
CA PRO A 36 27.10 9.65 6.92
C PRO A 36 27.00 10.05 8.39
N ILE A 37 26.33 11.18 8.67
CA ILE A 37 26.04 11.65 10.04
C ILE A 37 24.84 10.89 10.60
N GLN A 38 23.81 10.71 9.79
CA GLN A 38 22.54 10.14 10.25
C GLN A 38 21.87 9.33 9.15
N THR A 39 21.38 8.15 9.51
CA THR A 39 20.49 7.34 8.65
C THR A 39 19.08 7.41 9.22
N LEU A 40 18.13 7.87 8.42
CA LEU A 40 16.73 8.01 8.80
C LEU A 40 15.88 7.07 7.96
N ARG A 41 15.04 6.28 8.61
CA ARG A 41 14.01 5.52 7.93
C ARG A 41 12.83 6.42 7.62
N VAL A 42 12.36 6.39 6.38
CA VAL A 42 11.19 7.18 5.94
C VAL A 42 9.92 6.43 6.29
N PRO A 43 9.09 6.93 7.22
CA PRO A 43 7.84 6.28 7.59
C PRO A 43 6.83 6.37 6.45
N LEU A 44 6.13 5.27 6.21
CA LEU A 44 5.06 5.15 5.22
C LEU A 44 3.71 5.03 5.92
N SER A 45 2.69 5.73 5.41
CA SER A 45 1.33 5.68 5.97
C SER A 45 0.29 5.55 4.86
N TYR A 46 -0.76 4.77 5.10
CA TYR A 46 -1.93 4.75 4.22
C TYR A 46 -2.86 5.91 4.59
N ALA A 47 -2.78 6.98 3.84
CA ALA A 47 -3.62 8.16 4.00
C ALA A 47 -3.52 9.08 2.78
N PRO A 48 -4.60 9.80 2.45
CA PRO A 48 -4.58 10.81 1.39
C PRO A 48 -3.64 11.97 1.74
N LYS A 49 -3.06 12.60 0.73
CA LYS A 49 -2.09 13.70 0.90
C LYS A 49 -2.69 14.90 1.64
N GLU A 50 -3.96 15.19 1.42
CA GLU A 50 -4.68 16.32 2.01
C GLU A 50 -4.67 16.27 3.54
N LYS A 51 -4.72 15.06 4.12
CA LYS A 51 -4.64 14.87 5.57
C LYS A 51 -3.32 15.35 6.15
N PHE A 52 -2.22 15.16 5.42
CA PHE A 52 -0.90 15.60 5.87
C PHE A 52 -0.71 17.10 5.64
N LEU A 53 -1.21 17.63 4.52
CA LEU A 53 -1.18 19.06 4.23
C LEU A 53 -2.00 19.84 5.27
N ALA A 54 -3.20 19.41 5.58
CA ALA A 54 -4.02 20.04 6.63
C ALA A 54 -3.31 20.06 7.99
N ARG A 55 -2.62 18.97 8.35
CA ARG A 55 -1.84 18.93 9.60
C ARG A 55 -0.62 19.86 9.60
N LEU A 56 0.02 20.05 8.44
CA LEU A 56 1.12 21.02 8.31
C LEU A 56 0.60 22.45 8.45
N ASP A 57 -0.57 22.75 7.89
CA ASP A 57 -1.19 24.06 8.00
C ASP A 57 -1.67 24.37 9.42
N GLU A 58 -2.20 23.38 10.15
CA GLU A 58 -2.62 23.53 11.54
C GLU A 58 -1.44 23.76 12.52
N GLN A 59 -0.24 23.36 12.14
CA GLN A 59 0.95 23.37 13.02
C GLN A 59 1.87 24.59 12.83
N GLN A 60 1.43 25.65 12.17
CA GLN A 60 2.25 26.85 11.99
C GLN A 60 2.56 27.60 13.30
N ASP A 61 1.74 27.41 14.34
CA ASP A 61 1.95 28.02 15.67
C ASP A 61 2.44 27.00 16.69
N LEU A 62 3.75 26.76 16.72
CA LEU A 62 4.42 25.92 17.73
C LEU A 62 4.74 26.66 19.04
N THR A 63 4.24 27.87 19.25
CA THR A 63 4.55 28.72 20.41
C THR A 63 3.62 28.53 21.62
N GLY A 64 2.68 27.59 21.57
CA GLY A 64 1.77 27.26 22.67
C GLY A 64 2.21 26.03 23.45
N ASP A 65 1.94 26.03 24.76
CA ASP A 65 2.21 24.97 25.76
C ASP A 65 1.43 23.65 25.53
N ASP A 66 0.72 23.53 24.43
CA ASP A 66 0.07 22.31 23.98
C ASP A 66 1.03 21.49 23.13
N SER A 67 1.43 20.32 23.65
CA SER A 67 2.27 19.33 22.98
C SER A 67 1.58 18.73 21.74
N LYS A 68 1.38 19.55 20.71
CA LYS A 68 0.92 19.10 19.40
C LYS A 68 2.08 18.35 18.74
N VAL A 69 1.87 17.08 18.48
CA VAL A 69 2.87 16.21 17.84
C VAL A 69 3.18 16.75 16.45
N ALA A 70 4.34 17.38 16.31
CA ALA A 70 4.84 17.85 15.02
C ALA A 70 4.99 16.67 14.04
N ILE A 71 4.60 16.86 12.79
CA ILE A 71 4.84 15.86 11.75
C ILE A 71 6.34 15.86 11.46
N THR A 72 6.98 14.70 11.66
CA THR A 72 8.39 14.52 11.29
C THR A 72 8.51 14.30 9.79
N LEU A 73 9.37 15.06 9.12
CA LEU A 73 9.78 14.89 7.74
C LEU A 73 11.21 14.32 7.69
N PRO A 74 11.55 13.49 6.72
CA PRO A 74 10.76 13.03 5.57
C PRO A 74 9.70 11.99 5.92
N ARG A 75 8.65 11.93 5.10
CA ARG A 75 7.55 10.98 5.25
C ARG A 75 6.94 10.64 3.90
N MET A 76 6.40 9.45 3.78
CA MET A 76 5.62 9.03 2.61
C MET A 76 4.19 8.71 3.00
N SER A 77 3.27 8.98 2.09
CA SER A 77 1.90 8.49 2.17
C SER A 77 1.46 7.89 0.86
N PHE A 78 0.52 6.96 0.91
CA PHE A 78 -0.10 6.44 -0.29
C PHE A 78 -1.59 6.27 -0.08
N ASP A 79 -2.35 6.37 -1.16
CA ASP A 79 -3.79 6.20 -1.16
C ASP A 79 -4.27 5.60 -2.46
N ILE A 80 -5.49 5.06 -2.46
CA ILE A 80 -6.18 4.57 -3.65
C ILE A 80 -6.91 5.75 -4.29
N THR A 81 -6.53 6.08 -5.52
CA THR A 81 -7.16 7.16 -6.30
C THR A 81 -8.33 6.67 -7.15
N GLY A 82 -8.40 5.37 -7.45
CA GLY A 82 -9.51 4.85 -8.22
C GLY A 82 -9.44 3.36 -8.53
N TYR A 83 -10.56 2.87 -9.05
CA TYR A 83 -10.72 1.51 -9.55
C TYR A 83 -11.20 1.58 -11.00
N SER A 84 -10.53 0.89 -11.92
CA SER A 84 -10.93 0.79 -13.31
C SER A 84 -11.12 -0.67 -13.72
N TYR A 85 -12.22 -0.96 -14.41
CA TYR A 85 -12.44 -2.30 -14.97
C TYR A 85 -11.47 -2.56 -16.12
N ASP A 86 -10.88 -3.75 -16.15
CA ASP A 86 -9.99 -4.15 -17.23
C ASP A 86 -10.70 -5.10 -18.22
N PRO A 87 -11.09 -4.58 -19.38
CA PRO A 87 -11.80 -5.39 -20.39
C PRO A 87 -10.88 -6.41 -21.07
N THR A 88 -9.56 -6.23 -21.05
CA THR A 88 -8.60 -7.11 -21.72
C THR A 88 -8.44 -8.45 -20.99
N ARG A 89 -8.58 -8.44 -19.67
CA ARG A 89 -8.54 -9.64 -18.80
C ARG A 89 -9.92 -10.21 -18.48
N LYS A 90 -10.95 -9.82 -19.22
CA LYS A 90 -12.33 -10.26 -19.00
C LYS A 90 -12.45 -11.78 -19.13
N LEU A 91 -12.97 -12.44 -18.09
CA LEU A 91 -13.34 -13.85 -18.11
C LEU A 91 -14.83 -14.03 -18.41
N ASN A 92 -15.19 -15.26 -18.81
CA ASN A 92 -16.59 -15.59 -19.05
C ASN A 92 -17.42 -15.49 -17.76
N LYS A 93 -18.50 -14.69 -17.78
CA LYS A 93 -19.37 -14.46 -16.62
C LYS A 93 -20.07 -15.72 -16.10
N ASN A 94 -20.32 -16.68 -16.98
CA ASN A 94 -21.05 -17.91 -16.67
C ASN A 94 -20.15 -19.05 -16.17
N GLN A 95 -18.83 -18.85 -16.16
CA GLN A 95 -17.90 -19.86 -15.70
C GLN A 95 -17.93 -19.96 -14.18
N LYS A 96 -18.21 -21.14 -13.68
CA LYS A 96 -18.09 -21.49 -12.26
C LYS A 96 -16.96 -22.49 -12.11
N LEU A 97 -16.06 -22.23 -11.18
CA LEU A 97 -15.01 -23.15 -10.78
C LEU A 97 -15.53 -23.97 -9.60
N GLY A 98 -15.69 -25.27 -9.81
CA GLY A 98 -16.07 -26.21 -8.75
C GLY A 98 -14.82 -26.84 -8.12
N ARG A 99 -14.70 -26.80 -6.80
CA ARG A 99 -13.68 -27.54 -6.04
C ARG A 99 -14.34 -28.43 -5.00
N VAL A 100 -14.02 -29.72 -5.07
CA VAL A 100 -14.45 -30.67 -4.03
C VAL A 100 -13.65 -30.36 -2.76
N THR A 101 -14.35 -30.24 -1.63
CA THR A 101 -13.71 -30.03 -0.32
C THR A 101 -12.93 -31.27 0.08
N THR A 102 -11.66 -31.08 0.44
CA THR A 102 -10.74 -32.17 0.82
C THR A 102 -10.94 -32.65 2.27
N ASN A 103 -11.79 -31.99 3.07
CA ASN A 103 -12.07 -32.35 4.46
C ASN A 103 -13.41 -33.07 4.59
N ALA A 104 -13.34 -34.31 5.05
CA ALA A 104 -14.40 -35.18 5.63
C ALA A 104 -15.78 -35.22 4.96
N ASP A 105 -16.20 -34.24 4.21
CA ASP A 105 -17.53 -34.13 3.58
C ASP A 105 -17.38 -34.01 2.06
N THR A 106 -17.20 -35.17 1.39
CA THR A 106 -17.07 -35.26 -0.07
C THR A 106 -18.38 -34.93 -0.82
N THR A 107 -19.45 -34.65 -0.09
CA THR A 107 -20.77 -34.32 -0.65
C THR A 107 -20.96 -32.82 -0.93
N LYS A 108 -20.05 -31.96 -0.43
CA LYS A 108 -20.14 -30.50 -0.62
C LYS A 108 -19.24 -30.01 -1.74
N LEU A 109 -19.85 -29.40 -2.75
CA LEU A 109 -19.17 -28.73 -3.83
C LEU A 109 -19.06 -27.23 -3.53
N ASN A 110 -17.84 -26.74 -3.33
CA ASN A 110 -17.62 -25.29 -3.26
C ASN A 110 -17.55 -24.73 -4.67
N THR A 111 -18.52 -23.91 -5.04
CA THR A 111 -18.54 -23.22 -6.33
C THR A 111 -18.05 -21.78 -6.14
N GLN A 112 -17.07 -21.41 -6.95
CA GLN A 112 -16.56 -20.03 -7.01
C GLN A 112 -16.92 -19.44 -8.37
N HIS A 113 -17.48 -18.24 -8.36
CA HIS A 113 -17.69 -17.47 -9.59
C HIS A 113 -16.35 -16.97 -10.15
N SER A 114 -16.28 -16.79 -11.48
CA SER A 114 -15.10 -16.23 -12.13
C SER A 114 -14.77 -14.85 -11.54
N PRO A 115 -13.49 -14.57 -11.23
CA PRO A 115 -13.09 -13.27 -10.72
C PRO A 115 -13.29 -12.18 -11.77
N VAL A 116 -13.62 -10.99 -11.31
CA VAL A 116 -13.75 -9.79 -12.15
C VAL A 116 -12.45 -9.00 -12.09
N PRO A 117 -11.80 -8.72 -13.25
CA PRO A 117 -10.53 -8.00 -13.26
C PRO A 117 -10.75 -6.51 -13.09
N TYR A 118 -10.12 -5.94 -12.07
CA TYR A 118 -10.04 -4.50 -11.82
C TYR A 118 -8.59 -4.08 -11.65
N ASN A 119 -8.25 -2.92 -12.20
CA ASN A 119 -7.02 -2.22 -11.90
C ASN A 119 -7.28 -1.30 -10.71
N VAL A 120 -6.36 -1.30 -9.76
CA VAL A 120 -6.39 -0.41 -8.59
C VAL A 120 -5.29 0.63 -8.78
N ASN A 121 -5.67 1.90 -8.84
CA ASN A 121 -4.73 2.99 -9.02
C ASN A 121 -4.29 3.49 -7.64
N PHE A 122 -2.98 3.49 -7.40
CA PHE A 122 -2.37 4.03 -6.20
C PHE A 122 -1.60 5.31 -6.53
N GLU A 123 -1.63 6.24 -5.61
CA GLU A 123 -0.78 7.44 -5.62
C GLU A 123 0.17 7.36 -4.42
N LEU A 124 1.47 7.50 -4.68
CA LEU A 124 2.50 7.59 -3.63
C LEU A 124 2.97 9.03 -3.54
N ASN A 125 2.84 9.62 -2.36
CA ASN A 125 3.24 10.98 -2.07
C ASN A 125 4.44 11.01 -1.14
N VAL A 126 5.43 11.84 -1.46
CA VAL A 126 6.66 11.99 -0.69
C VAL A 126 6.71 13.42 -0.14
N PHE A 127 6.77 13.55 1.18
CA PHE A 127 6.87 14.83 1.88
C PHE A 127 8.27 14.99 2.44
N VAL A 128 8.96 16.03 2.03
CA VAL A 128 10.33 16.32 2.42
C VAL A 128 10.50 17.79 2.78
N ALA A 129 11.44 18.08 3.67
CA ALA A 129 11.82 19.45 3.98
C ALA A 129 12.93 19.94 3.03
N ASN A 130 13.83 19.03 2.60
CA ASN A 130 14.96 19.32 1.72
C ASN A 130 14.82 18.58 0.41
N SER A 131 15.17 19.23 -0.70
CA SER A 131 15.14 18.63 -2.04
C SER A 131 16.04 17.40 -2.17
N ASP A 132 17.18 17.39 -1.51
CA ASP A 132 18.15 16.30 -1.52
C ASP A 132 17.58 15.02 -0.91
N ASP A 133 16.87 15.12 0.23
CA ASP A 133 16.16 13.99 0.84
C ASP A 133 15.12 13.37 -0.16
N GLY A 134 14.44 14.24 -0.93
CA GLY A 134 13.47 13.82 -1.94
C GLY A 134 14.12 13.07 -3.11
N LEU A 135 15.23 13.57 -3.61
CA LEU A 135 15.99 12.93 -4.69
C LEU A 135 16.50 11.54 -4.28
N GLN A 136 17.04 11.42 -3.06
CA GLN A 136 17.50 10.14 -2.51
C GLN A 136 16.37 9.10 -2.44
N ILE A 137 15.14 9.52 -2.07
CA ILE A 137 13.98 8.63 -2.02
C ILE A 137 13.59 8.18 -3.43
N ILE A 138 13.52 9.12 -4.39
CA ILE A 138 13.11 8.83 -5.76
C ILE A 138 14.12 7.91 -6.45
N GLU A 139 15.42 8.14 -6.27
CA GLU A 139 16.48 7.29 -6.83
C GLU A 139 16.49 5.86 -6.28
N GLN A 140 15.96 5.64 -5.08
CA GLN A 140 15.79 4.29 -4.52
C GLN A 140 14.57 3.57 -5.09
N ILE A 141 13.54 4.31 -5.53
CA ILE A 141 12.26 3.73 -5.99
C ILE A 141 12.29 3.46 -7.50
N LEU A 142 12.71 4.43 -8.31
CA LEU A 142 12.61 4.38 -9.77
C LEU A 142 13.29 3.16 -10.42
N PRO A 143 14.48 2.71 -9.99
CA PRO A 143 15.16 1.59 -10.64
C PRO A 143 14.43 0.25 -10.58
N PHE A 144 13.49 0.09 -9.64
CA PHE A 144 12.68 -1.13 -9.54
C PHE A 144 11.56 -1.21 -10.58
N PHE A 145 11.18 -0.07 -11.20
CA PHE A 145 10.11 0.01 -12.20
C PHE A 145 10.68 0.09 -13.62
N GLN A 146 10.78 -1.08 -14.31
CA GLN A 146 11.33 -1.20 -15.69
C GLN A 146 10.36 -1.93 -16.64
N PRO A 147 9.32 -1.33 -17.16
CA PRO A 147 8.42 -0.33 -16.59
C PRO A 147 7.57 -0.90 -15.44
N ASP A 148 7.51 -2.23 -15.31
CA ASP A 148 6.64 -2.94 -14.37
C ASP A 148 7.46 -3.57 -13.23
N TYR A 149 6.88 -3.56 -12.05
CA TYR A 149 7.40 -4.31 -10.90
C TYR A 149 6.42 -5.43 -10.53
N THR A 150 6.84 -6.67 -10.67
CA THR A 150 6.01 -7.83 -10.38
C THR A 150 6.25 -8.33 -8.97
N VAL A 151 5.20 -8.37 -8.16
CA VAL A 151 5.22 -8.93 -6.81
C VAL A 151 4.44 -10.24 -6.79
N THR A 152 5.12 -11.32 -6.39
CA THR A 152 4.45 -12.60 -6.16
C THR A 152 3.86 -12.62 -4.76
N VAL A 153 2.54 -12.59 -4.65
CA VAL A 153 1.84 -12.71 -3.37
C VAL A 153 1.38 -14.16 -3.20
N SER A 154 1.96 -14.86 -2.21
CA SER A 154 1.49 -16.19 -1.84
C SER A 154 0.26 -16.06 -0.93
N TYR A 155 -0.89 -16.51 -1.41
CA TYR A 155 -2.14 -16.49 -0.64
C TYR A 155 -2.13 -17.39 0.61
N THR A 156 -1.14 -18.28 0.76
CA THR A 156 -1.00 -19.15 1.93
C THR A 156 -0.63 -18.39 3.19
N HIS A 157 0.11 -17.30 3.10
CA HIS A 157 0.45 -16.46 4.25
C HIS A 157 -0.69 -15.55 4.71
N LEU A 158 -1.67 -15.28 3.85
CA LEU A 158 -2.83 -14.45 4.19
C LEU A 158 -3.90 -15.21 4.99
N ARG A 159 -3.87 -16.55 5.00
CA ARG A 159 -4.78 -17.40 5.79
C ARG A 159 -4.27 -17.69 7.20
N ALA A 160 -2.99 -17.55 7.48
CA ALA A 160 -2.40 -17.88 8.77
C ALA A 160 -2.78 -16.91 9.93
N HIS A 161 -3.43 -15.78 9.62
CA HIS A 161 -3.91 -14.81 10.62
C HIS A 161 -5.43 -14.87 10.87
N GLU A 162 -6.13 -15.88 10.39
CA GLU A 162 -7.58 -16.05 10.64
C GLU A 162 -7.93 -17.09 11.71
N THR A 163 -6.94 -17.61 12.44
CA THR A 163 -7.17 -18.45 13.60
C THR A 163 -6.66 -17.75 14.85
N ASP A 164 -7.47 -16.82 15.38
CA ASP A 164 -7.60 -16.52 16.82
C ASP A 164 -8.92 -15.75 17.03
#